data_45faffdf6acccd67295b8918aadeeeee
#
_entry.id   45faffdf6acccd67295b8918aadeeeee
#
_cell.length_a   1.000
_cell.length_b   1.000
_cell.length_c   1.000
_cell.angle_alpha   90.00
_cell.angle_beta   90.00
_cell.angle_gamma   90.00
#
_symmetry.space_group_name_H-M   'P 1'
#
loop_
_entity.id
_entity.type
_entity.pdbx_description
1 polymer ?
#
loop_
_entity_poly.entity_id
_entity_poly.type
_entity_poly.pdbx_seq_one_letter_code
_entity_poly.pdbx_strand_id
1 'polypeptide(L)'
;PGWISGAPVLLLVGGGHNGADTLLAGGLLSHSGCAVTAVLATEHPHPVALEEARSHGVTVYGAGYRSDGAEDWDSAEAVAAVEAFLARGGLVLDGLTGIGATGPLRPDAVALIAPLVAAGAPGRRPLRVIAVDLPSGTGVDDGTVDGPVLAADCTVTFTCLKGCLCLPPARHLCGAVEV
;
A
#
# COMPACT_ATOMS: atom_id res chain seq x y z
N PRO A 1 2.38 18.38 16.10
CA PRO A 1 2.82 19.45 15.23
C PRO A 1 1.90 19.52 14.03
N GLY A 2 1.31 20.71 13.77
CA GLY A 2 0.22 20.91 12.80
C GLY A 2 0.56 20.70 11.32
N TRP A 3 1.77 20.31 10.96
CA TRP A 3 2.19 20.07 9.58
C TRP A 3 1.71 18.72 8.99
N ILE A 4 1.25 17.77 9.81
CA ILE A 4 0.67 16.50 9.35
C ILE A 4 -0.87 16.55 9.26
N SER A 5 -1.51 17.58 9.82
CA SER A 5 -2.97 17.71 9.80
C SER A 5 -3.49 17.86 8.37
N GLY A 6 -4.38 16.96 7.96
CA GLY A 6 -4.93 16.89 6.60
C GLY A 6 -3.98 16.35 5.53
N ALA A 7 -2.76 15.91 5.90
CA ALA A 7 -1.83 15.32 4.93
C ALA A 7 -2.44 14.06 4.28
N PRO A 8 -2.49 13.97 2.94
CA PRO A 8 -3.07 12.82 2.26
C PRO A 8 -2.20 11.57 2.44
N VAL A 9 -2.84 10.46 2.82
CA VAL A 9 -2.20 9.13 2.91
C VAL A 9 -3.06 8.11 2.17
N LEU A 10 -2.43 7.33 1.30
CA LEU A 10 -3.04 6.21 0.60
C LEU A 10 -2.45 4.91 1.12
N LEU A 11 -3.31 3.98 1.51
CA LEU A 11 -2.95 2.63 1.90
C LEU A 11 -3.30 1.68 0.75
N LEU A 12 -2.33 0.90 0.28
CA LEU A 12 -2.55 -0.23 -0.63
C LEU A 12 -2.58 -1.50 0.22
N VAL A 13 -3.74 -2.16 0.30
CA VAL A 13 -3.99 -3.18 1.31
C VAL A 13 -4.24 -4.54 0.68
N GLY A 14 -3.41 -5.52 1.03
CA GLY A 14 -3.60 -6.94 0.71
C GLY A 14 -4.35 -7.72 1.79
N GLY A 15 -4.60 -9.02 1.54
CA GLY A 15 -5.37 -9.90 2.42
C GLY A 15 -4.59 -10.51 3.60
N GLY A 16 -3.25 -10.37 3.62
CA GLY A 16 -2.38 -10.98 4.63
C GLY A 16 -2.09 -10.08 5.83
N HIS A 17 -1.15 -10.52 6.68
CA HIS A 17 -0.70 -9.74 7.85
C HIS A 17 -0.10 -8.39 7.44
N ASN A 18 0.60 -8.33 6.31
CA ASN A 18 1.16 -7.08 5.78
C ASN A 18 0.08 -6.02 5.52
N GLY A 19 -1.08 -6.44 4.96
CA GLY A 19 -2.25 -5.59 4.82
C GLY A 19 -2.84 -5.15 6.16
N ALA A 20 -2.82 -6.05 7.17
CA ALA A 20 -3.27 -5.73 8.51
C ALA A 20 -2.37 -4.66 9.16
N ASP A 21 -1.05 -4.83 9.09
CA ASP A 21 -0.08 -3.85 9.61
C ASP A 21 -0.25 -2.49 8.95
N THR A 22 -0.51 -2.50 7.63
CA THR A 22 -0.77 -1.28 6.84
C THR A 22 -2.05 -0.57 7.30
N LEU A 23 -3.13 -1.32 7.56
CA LEU A 23 -4.39 -0.78 8.08
C LEU A 23 -4.20 -0.17 9.47
N LEU A 24 -3.51 -0.86 10.37
CA LEU A 24 -3.22 -0.37 11.72
C LEU A 24 -2.37 0.91 11.69
N ALA A 25 -1.32 0.93 10.86
CA ALA A 25 -0.50 2.12 10.65
C ALA A 25 -1.35 3.30 10.12
N GLY A 26 -2.25 3.02 9.16
CA GLY A 26 -3.18 4.01 8.62
C GLY A 26 -4.14 4.55 9.66
N GLY A 27 -4.66 3.70 10.54
CA GLY A 27 -5.50 4.10 11.68
C GLY A 27 -4.76 5.08 12.61
N LEU A 28 -3.51 4.79 12.95
CA LEU A 28 -2.68 5.67 13.78
C LEU A 28 -2.39 7.01 13.10
N LEU A 29 -2.14 7.02 11.79
CA LEU A 29 -1.94 8.24 11.01
C LEU A 29 -3.24 9.07 10.95
N SER A 30 -4.39 8.42 10.75
CA SER A 30 -5.69 9.10 10.78
C SER A 30 -5.98 9.70 12.15
N HIS A 31 -5.75 8.96 13.22
CA HIS A 31 -5.85 9.47 14.60
C HIS A 31 -4.93 10.68 14.86
N SER A 32 -3.77 10.71 14.18
CA SER A 32 -2.83 11.84 14.24
C SER A 32 -3.22 13.03 13.36
N GLY A 33 -4.36 12.95 12.66
CA GLY A 33 -4.93 14.04 11.86
C GLY A 33 -4.64 13.97 10.37
N CYS A 34 -4.04 12.89 9.84
CA CYS A 34 -3.89 12.68 8.40
C CYS A 34 -5.23 12.37 7.73
N ALA A 35 -5.37 12.72 6.45
CA ALA A 35 -6.50 12.30 5.62
C ALA A 35 -6.17 10.96 4.96
N VAL A 36 -6.60 9.86 5.59
CA VAL A 36 -6.21 8.50 5.19
C VAL A 36 -7.29 7.83 4.35
N THR A 37 -6.87 7.29 3.20
CA THR A 37 -7.70 6.47 2.32
C THR A 37 -7.05 5.11 2.14
N ALA A 38 -7.80 4.03 2.34
CA ALA A 38 -7.38 2.66 2.08
C ALA A 38 -8.05 2.13 0.82
N VAL A 39 -7.28 1.49 -0.06
CA VAL A 39 -7.77 0.72 -1.20
C VAL A 39 -7.40 -0.74 -1.01
N LEU A 40 -8.42 -1.60 -1.01
CA LEU A 40 -8.26 -3.03 -0.76
C LEU A 40 -8.05 -3.76 -2.09
N ALA A 41 -6.97 -4.51 -2.24
CA ALA A 41 -6.72 -5.43 -3.35
C ALA A 41 -7.12 -6.88 -2.96
N THR A 42 -8.16 -7.04 -2.15
CA THR A 42 -8.59 -8.33 -1.61
C THR A 42 -10.04 -8.29 -1.17
N GLU A 43 -10.74 -9.40 -1.37
CA GLU A 43 -12.09 -9.62 -0.81
C GLU A 43 -12.04 -10.04 0.68
N HIS A 44 -10.85 -10.42 1.15
CA HIS A 44 -10.66 -10.93 2.52
C HIS A 44 -9.58 -10.12 3.26
N PRO A 45 -9.85 -8.83 3.56
CA PRO A 45 -8.96 -8.04 4.42
C PRO A 45 -8.99 -8.59 5.85
N HIS A 46 -7.96 -8.30 6.62
CA HIS A 46 -7.93 -8.70 8.04
C HIS A 46 -9.04 -7.98 8.82
N PRO A 47 -10.07 -8.69 9.35
CA PRO A 47 -11.31 -8.07 9.79
C PRO A 47 -11.11 -7.12 10.98
N VAL A 48 -10.28 -7.50 11.96
CA VAL A 48 -10.02 -6.67 13.15
C VAL A 48 -9.25 -5.40 12.77
N ALA A 49 -8.22 -5.50 11.93
CA ALA A 49 -7.43 -4.34 11.50
C ALA A 49 -8.26 -3.37 10.65
N LEU A 50 -9.16 -3.91 9.81
CA LEU A 50 -10.06 -3.10 9.00
C LEU A 50 -11.05 -2.31 9.89
N GLU A 51 -11.65 -2.96 10.87
CA GLU A 51 -12.59 -2.31 11.78
C GLU A 51 -11.90 -1.23 12.61
N GLU A 52 -10.69 -1.51 13.10
CA GLU A 52 -9.89 -0.54 13.85
C GLU A 52 -9.53 0.67 12.99
N ALA A 53 -9.07 0.45 11.75
CA ALA A 53 -8.76 1.54 10.82
C ALA A 53 -10.01 2.43 10.58
N ARG A 54 -11.17 1.82 10.37
CA ARG A 54 -12.45 2.53 10.20
C ARG A 54 -12.83 3.33 11.43
N SER A 55 -12.70 2.75 12.62
CA SER A 55 -13.00 3.43 13.88
C SER A 55 -12.17 4.70 14.09
N HIS A 56 -10.96 4.73 13.48
CA HIS A 56 -10.08 5.90 13.46
C HIS A 56 -10.33 6.86 12.28
N GLY A 57 -11.39 6.64 11.47
CA GLY A 57 -11.79 7.55 10.39
C GLY A 57 -11.08 7.31 9.05
N VAL A 58 -10.47 6.14 8.84
CA VAL A 58 -9.94 5.77 7.52
C VAL A 58 -11.09 5.52 6.54
N THR A 59 -11.06 6.21 5.39
CA THR A 59 -12.00 5.95 4.29
C THR A 59 -11.53 4.72 3.51
N VAL A 60 -12.43 3.77 3.25
CA VAL A 60 -12.07 2.48 2.63
C VAL A 60 -12.82 2.29 1.32
N TYR A 61 -12.08 1.90 0.27
CA TYR A 61 -12.60 1.50 -1.04
C TYR A 61 -12.11 0.09 -1.41
N GLY A 62 -12.90 -0.64 -2.19
CA GLY A 62 -12.51 -1.95 -2.73
C GLY A 62 -13.36 -3.08 -2.20
N ALA A 63 -12.99 -4.31 -2.59
CA ALA A 63 -13.71 -5.56 -2.51
C ALA A 63 -14.65 -5.74 -1.32
N GLY A 64 -15.93 -5.90 -1.60
CA GLY A 64 -16.92 -6.33 -0.64
C GLY A 64 -17.31 -5.31 0.42
N TYR A 65 -16.82 -4.07 0.33
CA TYR A 65 -17.08 -3.04 1.32
C TYR A 65 -17.44 -1.71 0.66
N ARG A 66 -18.71 -1.58 0.31
CA ARG A 66 -19.33 -0.26 0.12
C ARG A 66 -19.72 0.29 1.50
N SER A 67 -19.68 1.60 1.65
CA SER A 67 -20.15 2.30 2.87
C SER A 67 -21.63 2.06 3.17
N ASP A 68 -22.39 1.51 2.20
CA ASP A 68 -23.81 1.16 2.30
C ASP A 68 -24.09 -0.33 2.61
N GLY A 69 -23.05 -1.14 2.81
CA GLY A 69 -23.16 -2.57 3.14
C GLY A 69 -23.45 -3.50 1.95
N ALA A 70 -23.41 -3.02 0.71
CA ALA A 70 -23.56 -3.87 -0.46
C ALA A 70 -22.26 -4.60 -0.79
N GLU A 71 -22.36 -5.93 -1.00
CA GLU A 71 -21.25 -6.78 -1.46
C GLU A 71 -21.07 -6.63 -2.97
N ASP A 72 -20.41 -5.55 -3.41
CA ASP A 72 -20.04 -5.44 -4.83
C ASP A 72 -18.61 -4.93 -4.94
N TRP A 73 -17.77 -5.67 -5.69
CA TRP A 73 -16.42 -5.26 -6.05
C TRP A 73 -16.51 -4.18 -7.12
N ASP A 74 -16.38 -2.93 -6.74
CA ASP A 74 -16.15 -1.87 -7.71
C ASP A 74 -14.66 -1.47 -7.71
N SER A 75 -13.88 -2.21 -8.52
CA SER A 75 -12.48 -1.87 -8.80
C SER A 75 -12.35 -0.46 -9.38
N ALA A 76 -13.39 0.06 -10.03
CA ALA A 76 -13.40 1.39 -10.62
C ALA A 76 -13.40 2.48 -9.52
N GLU A 77 -14.17 2.31 -8.43
CA GLU A 77 -14.14 3.24 -7.30
C GLU A 77 -12.77 3.25 -6.61
N ALA A 78 -12.15 2.07 -6.45
CA ALA A 78 -10.82 1.97 -5.86
C ALA A 78 -9.74 2.65 -6.74
N VAL A 79 -9.78 2.43 -8.06
CA VAL A 79 -8.88 3.11 -9.01
C VAL A 79 -9.14 4.61 -9.02
N ALA A 80 -10.40 5.05 -9.02
CA ALA A 80 -10.75 6.47 -8.94
C ALA A 80 -10.24 7.13 -7.66
N ALA A 81 -10.26 6.42 -6.52
CA ALA A 81 -9.68 6.89 -5.27
C ALA A 81 -8.15 7.08 -5.37
N VAL A 82 -7.45 6.16 -6.05
CA VAL A 82 -6.00 6.29 -6.33
C VAL A 82 -5.73 7.52 -7.21
N GLU A 83 -6.51 7.73 -8.27
CA GLU A 83 -6.37 8.89 -9.15
C GLU A 83 -6.64 10.22 -8.42
N ALA A 84 -7.68 10.27 -7.58
CA ALA A 84 -7.99 11.42 -6.75
C ALA A 84 -6.86 11.73 -5.74
N PHE A 85 -6.23 10.68 -5.18
CA PHE A 85 -5.05 10.83 -4.34
C PHE A 85 -3.87 11.39 -5.13
N LEU A 86 -3.60 10.86 -6.33
CA LEU A 86 -2.50 11.33 -7.19
C LEU A 86 -2.60 12.82 -7.53
N ALA A 87 -3.82 13.34 -7.73
CA ALA A 87 -4.04 14.76 -8.01
C ALA A 87 -3.60 15.66 -6.83
N ARG A 88 -3.62 15.13 -5.60
CA ARG A 88 -3.21 15.86 -4.38
C ARG A 88 -1.75 15.59 -3.99
N GLY A 89 -1.23 14.42 -4.34
CA GLY A 89 0.03 13.90 -3.83
C GLY A 89 -0.07 13.50 -2.36
N GLY A 90 1.03 12.98 -1.80
CA GLY A 90 1.09 12.59 -0.40
C GLY A 90 1.93 11.35 -0.14
N LEU A 91 1.58 10.61 0.92
CA LEU A 91 2.25 9.38 1.34
C LEU A 91 1.46 8.15 0.88
N VAL A 92 2.16 7.19 0.27
CA VAL A 92 1.62 5.84 -0.04
C VAL A 92 2.26 4.84 0.90
N LEU A 93 1.46 3.99 1.54
CA LEU A 93 1.92 2.79 2.24
C LEU A 93 1.57 1.58 1.36
N ASP A 94 2.60 0.87 0.89
CA ASP A 94 2.46 -0.36 0.10
C ASP A 94 2.48 -1.58 1.01
N GLY A 95 1.30 -2.14 1.27
CA GLY A 95 1.10 -3.37 2.05
C GLY A 95 0.31 -4.44 1.30
N LEU A 96 0.42 -4.49 -0.03
CA LEU A 96 -0.30 -5.47 -0.85
C LEU A 96 0.18 -6.90 -0.61
N THR A 97 1.51 -7.09 -0.51
CA THR A 97 2.10 -8.42 -0.28
C THR A 97 3.23 -8.34 0.75
N GLY A 98 3.41 -9.40 1.53
CA GLY A 98 4.51 -9.59 2.48
C GLY A 98 5.22 -10.93 2.23
N ILE A 99 5.95 -11.44 3.22
CA ILE A 99 6.80 -12.65 3.12
C ILE A 99 6.06 -13.93 2.70
N GLY A 100 4.74 -13.98 2.84
CA GLY A 100 3.95 -15.15 2.41
C GLY A 100 3.54 -15.13 0.93
N ALA A 101 3.88 -14.08 0.18
CA ALA A 101 3.53 -13.99 -1.22
C ALA A 101 4.50 -14.76 -2.11
N THR A 102 3.98 -15.33 -3.20
CA THR A 102 4.76 -15.99 -4.24
C THR A 102 4.33 -15.49 -5.62
N GLY A 103 5.30 -15.23 -6.49
CA GLY A 103 5.06 -14.74 -7.85
C GLY A 103 4.67 -13.26 -7.93
N PRO A 104 4.26 -12.80 -9.13
CA PRO A 104 3.92 -11.40 -9.39
C PRO A 104 2.61 -10.99 -8.69
N LEU A 105 2.35 -9.69 -8.64
CA LEU A 105 1.08 -9.15 -8.18
C LEU A 105 -0.09 -9.65 -9.02
N ARG A 106 -1.22 -9.91 -8.36
CA ARG A 106 -2.46 -10.26 -9.04
C ARG A 106 -2.99 -9.07 -9.87
N PRO A 107 -3.80 -9.34 -10.92
CA PRO A 107 -4.29 -8.29 -11.81
C PRO A 107 -4.97 -7.11 -11.10
N ASP A 108 -5.74 -7.38 -10.04
CA ASP A 108 -6.43 -6.35 -9.25
C ASP A 108 -5.45 -5.40 -8.57
N ALA A 109 -4.42 -5.96 -7.94
CA ALA A 109 -3.35 -5.17 -7.32
C ALA A 109 -2.54 -4.38 -8.38
N VAL A 110 -2.29 -4.99 -9.54
CA VAL A 110 -1.64 -4.31 -10.68
C VAL A 110 -2.47 -3.11 -11.14
N ALA A 111 -3.79 -3.26 -11.27
CA ALA A 111 -4.69 -2.16 -11.66
C ALA A 111 -4.62 -0.98 -10.68
N LEU A 112 -4.55 -1.26 -9.37
CA LEU A 112 -4.42 -0.23 -8.33
C LEU A 112 -3.09 0.51 -8.37
N ILE A 113 -1.98 -0.19 -8.64
CA ILE A 113 -0.66 0.46 -8.64
C ILE A 113 -0.30 1.11 -9.99
N ALA A 114 -0.96 0.74 -11.08
CA ALA A 114 -0.61 1.22 -12.42
C ALA A 114 -0.58 2.76 -12.53
N PRO A 115 -1.57 3.53 -12.02
CA PRO A 115 -1.51 4.98 -12.02
C PRO A 115 -0.34 5.53 -11.20
N LEU A 116 -0.02 4.88 -10.06
CA LEU A 116 1.08 5.27 -9.17
C LEU A 116 2.44 5.01 -9.82
N VAL A 117 2.60 3.87 -10.49
CA VAL A 117 3.82 3.52 -11.24
C VAL A 117 4.02 4.50 -12.40
N ALA A 118 2.96 4.82 -13.14
CA ALA A 118 3.01 5.78 -14.24
C ALA A 118 3.40 7.20 -13.76
N ALA A 119 2.90 7.62 -12.59
CA ALA A 119 3.28 8.90 -11.96
C ALA A 119 4.69 8.90 -11.35
N GLY A 120 5.26 7.71 -11.13
CA GLY A 120 6.46 7.48 -10.34
C GLY A 120 7.80 7.65 -11.04
N ALA A 121 7.87 8.35 -12.19
CA ALA A 121 9.17 8.64 -12.82
C ALA A 121 10.09 9.39 -11.85
N PRO A 122 11.37 8.99 -11.71
CA PRO A 122 12.30 9.64 -10.79
C PRO A 122 12.37 11.16 -11.03
N GLY A 123 12.26 11.96 -9.97
CA GLY A 123 12.33 13.42 -10.03
C GLY A 123 11.01 14.12 -10.35
N ARG A 124 9.90 13.41 -10.54
CA ARG A 124 8.56 13.98 -10.82
C ARG A 124 7.49 13.61 -9.81
N ARG A 125 7.86 12.97 -8.69
CA ARG A 125 6.86 12.45 -7.75
C ARG A 125 6.24 13.52 -6.88
N PRO A 126 4.93 13.74 -6.95
CA PRO A 126 4.18 14.46 -5.93
C PRO A 126 3.93 13.56 -4.70
N LEU A 127 4.40 12.31 -4.70
CA LEU A 127 4.14 11.28 -3.69
C LEU A 127 5.44 10.69 -3.12
N ARG A 128 5.36 10.20 -1.89
CA ARG A 128 6.36 9.36 -1.23
C ARG A 128 5.78 7.97 -1.04
N VAL A 129 6.61 6.95 -1.22
CA VAL A 129 6.20 5.55 -1.08
C VAL A 129 7.00 4.89 0.03
N ILE A 130 6.31 4.34 1.01
CA ILE A 130 6.88 3.45 2.03
C ILE A 130 6.35 2.05 1.76
N ALA A 131 7.25 1.10 1.50
CA ALA A 131 6.90 -0.30 1.46
C ALA A 131 6.86 -0.87 2.89
N VAL A 132 5.78 -1.56 3.22
CA VAL A 132 5.61 -2.25 4.48
C VAL A 132 6.17 -3.66 4.33
N ASP A 133 7.21 -3.98 5.07
CA ASP A 133 8.01 -5.19 5.06
C ASP A 133 8.89 -5.38 3.82
N LEU A 134 8.36 -5.26 2.62
CA LEU A 134 9.06 -5.35 1.33
C LEU A 134 8.22 -4.67 0.22
N PRO A 135 8.84 -4.23 -0.90
CA PRO A 135 8.07 -3.78 -2.05
C PRO A 135 7.23 -4.90 -2.62
N SER A 136 5.91 -4.67 -2.71
CA SER A 136 4.95 -5.70 -3.12
C SER A 136 5.18 -6.18 -4.55
N GLY A 137 5.13 -7.52 -4.75
CA GLY A 137 5.38 -8.16 -6.04
C GLY A 137 6.84 -8.53 -6.31
N THR A 138 7.71 -8.43 -5.29
CA THR A 138 9.10 -8.91 -5.36
C THR A 138 9.23 -10.33 -4.80
N GLY A 139 10.13 -11.13 -5.37
CA GLY A 139 10.46 -12.46 -4.84
C GLY A 139 11.23 -12.35 -3.54
N VAL A 140 10.63 -12.82 -2.44
CA VAL A 140 11.09 -12.60 -1.06
C VAL A 140 12.52 -13.05 -0.82
N ASP A 141 12.88 -14.23 -1.31
CA ASP A 141 14.16 -14.90 -1.03
C ASP A 141 15.24 -14.59 -2.08
N ASP A 142 14.83 -14.39 -3.33
CA ASP A 142 15.72 -14.29 -4.48
C ASP A 142 15.77 -12.91 -5.15
N GLY A 143 14.87 -12.01 -4.77
CA GLY A 143 14.80 -10.65 -5.31
C GLY A 143 14.30 -10.58 -6.76
N THR A 144 13.62 -11.62 -7.26
CA THR A 144 13.00 -11.59 -8.60
C THR A 144 11.92 -10.52 -8.70
N VAL A 145 11.71 -10.01 -9.92
CA VAL A 145 10.68 -9.02 -10.27
C VAL A 145 10.06 -9.42 -11.59
N ASP A 146 8.92 -10.09 -11.53
CA ASP A 146 8.25 -10.70 -12.71
C ASP A 146 7.04 -9.86 -13.19
N GLY A 147 6.90 -8.64 -12.72
CA GLY A 147 5.77 -7.77 -13.09
C GLY A 147 5.95 -6.34 -12.60
N PRO A 148 4.89 -5.53 -12.70
CA PRO A 148 4.91 -4.16 -12.18
C PRO A 148 5.10 -4.16 -10.66
N VAL A 149 6.02 -3.32 -10.18
CA VAL A 149 6.28 -3.07 -8.76
C VAL A 149 6.32 -1.57 -8.54
N LEU A 150 5.70 -1.11 -7.47
CA LEU A 150 5.79 0.28 -7.05
C LEU A 150 7.11 0.49 -6.28
N ALA A 151 8.06 1.20 -6.90
CA ALA A 151 9.32 1.47 -6.23
C ALA A 151 9.13 2.35 -5.00
N ALA A 152 9.68 1.92 -3.87
CA ALA A 152 9.63 2.63 -2.60
C ALA A 152 10.73 3.69 -2.48
N ASP A 153 10.45 4.77 -1.76
CA ASP A 153 11.47 5.71 -1.26
C ASP A 153 12.12 5.16 0.03
N CYS A 154 11.34 4.38 0.79
CA CYS A 154 11.78 3.69 2.00
C CYS A 154 11.05 2.36 2.14
N THR A 155 11.72 1.36 2.67
CA THR A 155 11.10 0.10 3.11
C THR A 155 11.31 -0.06 4.60
N VAL A 156 10.23 -0.22 5.35
CA VAL A 156 10.27 -0.57 6.78
C VAL A 156 10.03 -2.06 6.90
N THR A 157 11.06 -2.79 7.27
CA THR A 157 11.01 -4.26 7.37
C THR A 157 11.10 -4.72 8.83
N PHE A 158 10.47 -5.85 9.14
CA PHE A 158 10.34 -6.32 10.52
C PHE A 158 11.31 -7.47 10.80
N THR A 159 11.90 -7.47 12.00
CA THR A 159 12.75 -8.54 12.56
C THR A 159 14.11 -8.67 11.89
N CYS A 160 14.18 -8.85 10.56
CA CYS A 160 15.43 -9.02 9.84
C CYS A 160 15.28 -8.65 8.35
N LEU A 161 16.39 -8.47 7.68
CA LEU A 161 16.43 -8.25 6.23
C LEU A 161 15.99 -9.53 5.49
N LYS A 162 15.16 -9.35 4.45
CA LYS A 162 14.76 -10.39 3.50
C LYS A 162 15.71 -10.39 2.29
N GLY A 163 15.77 -11.48 1.55
CA GLY A 163 16.62 -11.61 0.36
C GLY A 163 16.37 -10.49 -0.67
N CYS A 164 15.11 -10.18 -0.95
CA CYS A 164 14.72 -9.11 -1.88
C CYS A 164 15.23 -7.71 -1.50
N LEU A 165 15.49 -7.46 -0.23
CA LEU A 165 16.01 -6.17 0.25
C LEU A 165 17.54 -6.05 0.03
N CYS A 166 18.19 -7.14 -0.34
CA CYS A 166 19.63 -7.21 -0.55
C CYS A 166 20.00 -7.54 -2.01
N LEU A 167 19.15 -8.29 -2.72
CA LEU A 167 19.43 -8.86 -4.04
C LEU A 167 18.77 -8.07 -5.17
N PRO A 168 19.52 -7.68 -6.22
CA PRO A 168 18.92 -7.17 -7.45
C PRO A 168 18.08 -8.24 -8.17
N PRO A 169 17.05 -7.85 -8.94
CA PRO A 169 16.62 -6.46 -9.21
C PRO A 169 15.81 -5.79 -8.11
N ALA A 170 15.17 -6.53 -7.19
CA ALA A 170 14.29 -6.00 -6.15
C ALA A 170 14.95 -4.94 -5.27
N ARG A 171 16.25 -5.13 -4.92
CA ARG A 171 17.01 -4.15 -4.11
C ARG A 171 16.94 -2.73 -4.66
N HIS A 172 16.87 -2.55 -5.99
CA HIS A 172 16.79 -1.24 -6.63
C HIS A 172 15.42 -0.55 -6.44
N LEU A 173 14.42 -1.30 -5.97
CA LEU A 173 13.06 -0.82 -5.74
C LEU A 173 12.75 -0.53 -4.26
N CYS A 174 13.69 -0.85 -3.34
CA CYS A 174 13.45 -0.77 -1.90
C CYS A 174 13.68 0.63 -1.29
N GLY A 175 14.38 1.52 -1.99
CA GLY A 175 14.80 2.80 -1.41
C GLY A 175 15.73 2.64 -0.19
N ALA A 176 15.59 3.51 0.79
CA ALA A 176 16.21 3.33 2.12
C ALA A 176 15.54 2.14 2.84
N VAL A 177 16.31 1.33 3.56
CA VAL A 177 15.78 0.18 4.30
C VAL A 177 16.02 0.39 5.79
N GLU A 178 14.90 0.35 6.54
CA GLU A 178 14.88 0.43 8.01
C GLU A 178 14.39 -0.91 8.58
N VAL A 179 15.04 -1.41 9.66
CA VAL A 179 14.71 -2.69 10.32
C VAL A 179 14.16 -2.43 11.71
#